data_99ce98ab81ea4025a3194831713a640c
#
_entry.id   99ce98ab81ea4025a3194831713a640c
#
_cell.length_a   1.000
_cell.length_b   1.000
_cell.length_c   1.000
_cell.angle_alpha   90.00
_cell.angle_beta   90.00
_cell.angle_gamma   90.00
#
_symmetry.space_group_name_H-M   'P 1'
#
loop_
_entity.id
_entity.type
_entity.pdbx_description
1 polymer ?
#
loop_
_entity_poly.entity_id
_entity_poly.type
_entity_poly.pdbx_seq_one_letter_code
_entity_poly.pdbx_strand_id
1 'polypeptide(L)'
;MHGQNYVAQMNKPGLPPFLTVQSGGVSLAVKLQPRASTNEIVAQREFGAELRIKVTAPPVDAAANEALIRLLAERFDCPRSAVQLVRGHTSRHKIIKLHGFSADDVLAKLANK
;
A
#
# COMPACT_ATOMS: atom_id res chain seq x y z
N MET A 1 10.68 -22.82 -20.01
CA MET A 1 9.89 -22.90 -19.15
C MET A 1 9.96 -21.91 -18.18
N HIS A 2 10.87 -21.30 -18.15
CA HIS A 2 11.09 -20.37 -17.14
C HIS A 2 10.27 -19.11 -17.22
N GLY A 3 9.79 -18.72 -18.39
CA GLY A 3 8.93 -17.56 -18.50
C GLY A 3 7.67 -17.66 -17.71
N GLN A 4 7.08 -18.84 -17.66
CA GLN A 4 5.89 -19.04 -16.89
C GLN A 4 6.15 -18.95 -15.42
N ASN A 5 7.23 -19.56 -14.98
CA ASN A 5 7.57 -19.49 -13.56
C ASN A 5 7.88 -18.07 -13.13
N TYR A 6 8.51 -17.31 -14.03
CA TYR A 6 8.82 -15.95 -13.73
C TYR A 6 7.56 -15.11 -13.51
N VAL A 7 6.58 -15.28 -14.37
CA VAL A 7 5.31 -14.55 -14.23
C VAL A 7 4.59 -14.99 -12.96
N ALA A 8 4.59 -16.28 -12.66
CA ALA A 8 3.95 -16.77 -11.46
C ALA A 8 4.61 -16.22 -10.20
N GLN A 9 5.90 -15.97 -10.24
CA GLN A 9 6.60 -15.40 -9.09
C GLN A 9 6.21 -13.95 -8.86
N MET A 10 5.86 -13.22 -9.91
CA MET A 10 5.46 -11.84 -9.76
C MET A 10 4.06 -11.72 -9.16
N ASN A 11 3.20 -12.71 -9.40
CA ASN A 11 1.85 -12.72 -8.85
C ASN A 11 1.60 -14.06 -8.21
N LYS A 12 2.21 -14.27 -7.05
CA LYS A 12 2.07 -15.54 -6.34
C LYS A 12 0.63 -15.80 -5.98
N PRO A 13 0.17 -17.06 -6.12
CA PRO A 13 -1.14 -17.42 -5.60
C PRO A 13 -1.21 -17.12 -4.11
N GLY A 14 -2.33 -16.61 -3.67
CA GLY A 14 -2.53 -16.30 -2.25
C GLY A 14 -2.14 -14.90 -1.86
N LEU A 15 -1.53 -14.11 -2.75
CA LEU A 15 -1.32 -12.70 -2.45
C LEU A 15 -2.64 -11.94 -2.54
N PRO A 16 -2.86 -10.98 -1.63
CA PRO A 16 -4.06 -10.15 -1.74
C PRO A 16 -4.09 -9.41 -3.06
N PRO A 17 -5.29 -9.21 -3.63
CA PRO A 17 -5.37 -8.49 -4.91
C PRO A 17 -4.78 -7.09 -4.91
N PHE A 18 -4.71 -6.43 -3.74
CA PHE A 18 -4.16 -5.08 -3.69
C PHE A 18 -2.64 -5.05 -3.75
N LEU A 19 -1.97 -6.20 -3.65
CA LEU A 19 -0.51 -6.27 -3.54
C LEU A 19 0.08 -6.88 -4.81
N THR A 20 0.97 -6.15 -5.47
CA THR A 20 1.62 -6.59 -6.69
C THR A 20 3.13 -6.49 -6.53
N VAL A 21 3.84 -7.57 -6.87
CA VAL A 21 5.30 -7.58 -6.84
C VAL A 21 5.82 -6.88 -8.08
N GLN A 22 6.79 -6.01 -7.88
CA GLN A 22 7.41 -5.24 -8.96
C GLN A 22 8.92 -5.23 -8.82
N SER A 23 9.59 -4.79 -9.89
CA SER A 23 11.03 -4.61 -9.83
C SER A 23 11.37 -3.57 -8.77
N GLY A 24 12.25 -3.94 -7.86
CA GLY A 24 12.70 -3.02 -6.81
C GLY A 24 11.76 -2.86 -5.64
N GLY A 25 10.63 -3.59 -5.60
CA GLY A 25 9.70 -3.46 -4.49
C GLY A 25 8.35 -4.04 -4.79
N VAL A 26 7.32 -3.44 -4.18
CA VAL A 26 5.93 -3.88 -4.38
C VAL A 26 5.07 -2.65 -4.57
N SER A 27 3.90 -2.83 -5.16
CA SER A 27 2.90 -1.75 -5.21
C SER A 27 1.65 -2.17 -4.47
N LEU A 28 0.99 -1.18 -3.88
CA LEU A 28 -0.24 -1.36 -3.14
C LEU A 28 -1.33 -0.51 -3.78
N ALA A 29 -2.47 -1.12 -4.05
CA ALA A 29 -3.67 -0.37 -4.44
C ALA A 29 -4.37 0.04 -3.15
N VAL A 30 -4.59 1.34 -2.97
CA VAL A 30 -5.09 1.92 -1.73
C VAL A 30 -6.35 2.72 -2.00
N LYS A 31 -7.34 2.58 -1.12
CA LYS A 31 -8.47 3.50 -1.08
C LYS A 31 -8.35 4.35 0.17
N LEU A 32 -8.19 5.66 -0.01
CA LEU A 32 -7.95 6.60 1.07
C LEU A 32 -9.26 7.24 1.53
N GLN A 33 -9.48 7.29 2.85
CA GLN A 33 -10.61 7.99 3.44
C GLN A 33 -10.08 9.13 4.30
N PRO A 34 -10.19 10.38 3.86
CA PRO A 34 -9.80 11.52 4.69
C PRO A 34 -10.89 11.87 5.71
N ARG A 35 -10.62 12.81 6.58
CA ARG A 35 -11.54 13.26 7.63
C ARG A 35 -12.00 12.14 8.54
N ALA A 36 -11.19 11.13 8.72
CA ALA A 36 -11.51 10.06 9.63
C ALA A 36 -11.16 10.47 11.06
N SER A 37 -11.63 9.72 12.03
CA SER A 37 -11.32 9.99 13.42
C SER A 37 -9.95 9.47 13.81
N THR A 38 -9.36 8.58 13.03
CA THR A 38 -8.05 7.99 13.32
C THR A 38 -7.25 7.85 12.04
N ASN A 39 -5.92 7.73 12.20
CA ASN A 39 -5.03 7.38 11.11
C ASN A 39 -4.75 5.89 11.25
N GLU A 40 -5.25 5.09 10.32
CA GLU A 40 -5.08 3.64 10.44
C GLU A 40 -5.26 2.93 9.12
N ILE A 41 -4.60 1.78 9.02
CA ILE A 41 -4.87 0.82 7.96
C ILE A 41 -5.99 -0.06 8.48
N VAL A 42 -7.11 -0.08 7.77
CA VAL A 42 -8.29 -0.79 8.24
C VAL A 42 -8.06 -2.29 8.14
N ALA A 43 -8.30 -2.99 9.24
CA ALA A 43 -8.20 -4.44 9.25
C ALA A 43 -9.31 -5.01 8.37
N GLN A 44 -8.95 -5.97 7.54
CA GLN A 44 -9.90 -6.60 6.63
C GLN A 44 -9.88 -8.09 6.81
N ARG A 45 -11.05 -8.68 6.91
CA ARG A 45 -11.16 -10.14 7.00
C ARG A 45 -10.83 -10.78 5.68
N GLU A 46 -11.31 -10.18 4.62
CA GLU A 46 -11.03 -10.62 3.27
C GLU A 46 -10.28 -9.54 2.55
N PHE A 47 -9.30 -9.93 1.75
CA PHE A 47 -8.52 -8.96 1.02
C PHE A 47 -9.29 -8.57 -0.24
N GLY A 48 -9.63 -7.30 -0.33
CA GLY A 48 -10.25 -6.75 -1.53
C GLY A 48 -9.21 -6.27 -2.52
N ALA A 49 -9.70 -5.59 -3.55
CA ALA A 49 -8.84 -5.04 -4.58
C ALA A 49 -8.01 -3.86 -4.08
N GLU A 50 -8.42 -3.26 -2.97
CA GLU A 50 -7.72 -2.10 -2.41
C GLU A 50 -7.58 -2.24 -0.91
N LEU A 51 -6.45 -1.77 -0.40
CA LEU A 51 -6.20 -1.66 1.03
C LEU A 51 -6.85 -0.37 1.50
N ARG A 52 -7.76 -0.44 2.45
CA ARG A 52 -8.43 0.75 2.96
C ARG A 52 -7.60 1.42 4.02
N ILE A 53 -7.40 2.72 3.86
CA ILE A 53 -6.58 3.51 4.79
C ILE A 53 -7.36 4.77 5.15
N LYS A 54 -7.43 5.05 6.46
CA LYS A 54 -8.07 6.24 6.98
C LYS A 54 -7.02 7.23 7.44
N VAL A 55 -7.24 8.50 7.18
CA VAL A 55 -6.38 9.56 7.71
C VAL A 55 -7.26 10.67 8.26
N THR A 56 -6.76 11.33 9.31
CA THR A 56 -7.48 12.44 9.92
C THR A 56 -7.35 13.73 9.12
N ALA A 57 -6.42 13.77 8.17
CA ALA A 57 -6.17 14.95 7.36
C ALA A 57 -7.41 15.37 6.59
N PRO A 58 -7.55 16.67 6.29
CA PRO A 58 -8.68 17.14 5.49
C PRO A 58 -8.59 16.63 4.06
N PRO A 59 -9.71 16.67 3.30
CA PRO A 59 -9.74 16.16 1.94
C PRO A 59 -9.11 17.14 0.95
N VAL A 60 -7.94 17.65 1.28
CA VAL A 60 -7.11 18.46 0.43
C VAL A 60 -5.99 17.56 -0.06
N ASP A 61 -5.83 17.45 -1.38
CA ASP A 61 -4.96 16.43 -1.95
C ASP A 61 -3.56 16.40 -1.34
N ALA A 62 -2.90 17.54 -1.22
CA ALA A 62 -1.54 17.58 -0.68
C ALA A 62 -1.50 17.07 0.76
N ALA A 63 -2.43 17.52 1.58
CA ALA A 63 -2.47 17.12 2.99
C ALA A 63 -2.80 15.64 3.15
N ALA A 64 -3.76 15.14 2.38
CA ALA A 64 -4.18 13.76 2.46
C ALA A 64 -3.07 12.82 1.94
N ASN A 65 -2.41 13.20 0.85
CA ASN A 65 -1.33 12.39 0.29
C ASN A 65 -0.15 12.33 1.25
N GLU A 66 0.19 13.45 1.88
CA GLU A 66 1.28 13.46 2.84
C GLU A 66 0.95 12.61 4.06
N ALA A 67 -0.27 12.70 4.56
CA ALA A 67 -0.70 11.90 5.69
C ALA A 67 -0.63 10.41 5.36
N LEU A 68 -1.01 10.03 4.15
CA LEU A 68 -0.93 8.65 3.70
C LEU A 68 0.51 8.15 3.67
N ILE A 69 1.41 8.94 3.09
CA ILE A 69 2.83 8.56 2.99
C ILE A 69 3.43 8.43 4.39
N ARG A 70 3.12 9.37 5.28
CA ARG A 70 3.62 9.33 6.65
C ARG A 70 3.14 8.09 7.38
N LEU A 71 1.85 7.78 7.26
CA LEU A 71 1.27 6.62 7.91
C LEU A 71 1.93 5.32 7.43
N LEU A 72 2.12 5.20 6.13
CA LEU A 72 2.75 4.01 5.57
C LEU A 72 4.22 3.90 5.97
N ALA A 73 4.94 5.01 5.98
CA ALA A 73 6.34 5.00 6.39
C ALA A 73 6.48 4.55 7.85
N GLU A 74 5.58 5.02 8.71
CA GLU A 74 5.59 4.60 10.11
C GLU A 74 5.21 3.13 10.25
N ARG A 75 4.14 2.71 9.56
CA ARG A 75 3.66 1.36 9.70
C ARG A 75 4.66 0.34 9.19
N PHE A 76 5.34 0.64 8.10
CA PHE A 76 6.32 -0.26 7.52
C PHE A 76 7.73 -0.01 8.02
N ASP A 77 7.90 0.95 8.94
CA ASP A 77 9.18 1.24 9.59
C ASP A 77 10.26 1.53 8.55
N CYS A 78 9.96 2.47 7.67
CA CYS A 78 10.89 2.85 6.61
C CYS A 78 10.87 4.37 6.43
N PRO A 79 11.87 4.92 5.75
CA PRO A 79 11.86 6.36 5.47
C PRO A 79 10.76 6.70 4.46
N ARG A 80 10.32 7.95 4.51
CA ARG A 80 9.30 8.42 3.57
C ARG A 80 9.73 8.25 2.12
N SER A 81 11.03 8.34 1.86
CA SER A 81 11.55 8.18 0.52
C SER A 81 11.35 6.79 -0.06
N ALA A 82 11.08 5.80 0.80
CA ALA A 82 10.77 4.45 0.34
C ALA A 82 9.30 4.29 -0.06
N VAL A 83 8.46 5.29 0.26
CA VAL A 83 7.03 5.26 -0.03
C VAL A 83 6.75 6.27 -1.14
N GLN A 84 6.32 5.78 -2.29
CA GLN A 84 6.11 6.63 -3.46
C GLN A 84 4.68 6.57 -3.93
N LEU A 85 4.02 7.71 -4.02
CA LEU A 85 2.69 7.81 -4.62
C LEU A 85 2.88 7.82 -6.14
N VAL A 86 2.47 6.74 -6.78
CA VAL A 86 2.69 6.55 -8.20
C VAL A 86 1.50 7.06 -9.01
N ARG A 87 0.29 6.88 -8.50
CA ARG A 87 -0.91 7.19 -9.24
C ARG A 87 -2.01 7.63 -8.30
N GLY A 88 -2.93 8.46 -8.79
CA GLY A 88 -4.09 8.86 -8.00
C GLY A 88 -3.83 10.05 -7.10
N HIS A 89 -3.00 11.02 -7.53
CA HIS A 89 -2.67 12.18 -6.72
C HIS A 89 -3.90 12.99 -6.32
N THR A 90 -4.93 13.00 -7.16
CA THR A 90 -6.16 13.73 -6.89
C THR A 90 -7.37 12.81 -6.74
N SER A 91 -7.13 11.54 -6.49
CA SER A 91 -8.18 10.54 -6.37
C SER A 91 -8.09 9.88 -5.00
N ARG A 92 -9.19 9.29 -4.54
CA ARG A 92 -9.16 8.45 -3.34
C ARG A 92 -8.57 7.08 -3.64
N HIS A 93 -8.53 6.70 -4.91
CA HIS A 93 -7.94 5.43 -5.34
C HIS A 93 -6.51 5.71 -5.78
N LYS A 94 -5.56 5.13 -5.07
CA LYS A 94 -4.15 5.46 -5.25
C LYS A 94 -3.32 4.21 -5.42
N ILE A 95 -2.20 4.35 -6.09
CA ILE A 95 -1.20 3.28 -6.18
C ILE A 95 0.06 3.78 -5.49
N ILE A 96 0.52 3.02 -4.52
CA ILE A 96 1.71 3.34 -3.74
C ILE A 96 2.76 2.28 -4.03
N LYS A 97 3.98 2.71 -4.31
CA LYS A 97 5.11 1.79 -4.43
C LYS A 97 5.94 1.85 -3.15
N LEU A 98 6.26 0.68 -2.61
CA LEU A 98 7.15 0.53 -1.47
C LEU A 98 8.47 -0.01 -1.99
N HIS A 99 9.49 0.84 -2.02
CA HIS A 99 10.80 0.49 -2.54
C HIS A 99 11.55 -0.38 -1.53
N GLY A 100 12.13 -1.46 -2.02
CA GLY A 100 12.95 -2.33 -1.19
C GLY A 100 12.17 -3.35 -0.38
N PHE A 101 10.85 -3.42 -0.54
CA PHE A 101 10.03 -4.38 0.20
C PHE A 101 9.67 -5.56 -0.66
N SER A 102 9.66 -6.76 -0.05
CA SER A 102 9.08 -7.93 -0.68
C SER A 102 7.61 -8.05 -0.28
N ALA A 103 6.88 -8.91 -0.98
CA ALA A 103 5.50 -9.19 -0.61
C ALA A 103 5.41 -9.76 0.81
N ASP A 104 6.34 -10.64 1.18
CA ASP A 104 6.35 -11.22 2.52
C ASP A 104 6.59 -10.16 3.59
N ASP A 105 7.48 -9.20 3.31
CA ASP A 105 7.71 -8.09 4.24
C ASP A 105 6.42 -7.33 4.50
N VAL A 106 5.69 -7.02 3.45
CA VAL A 106 4.45 -6.25 3.55
C VAL A 106 3.40 -7.02 4.34
N LEU A 107 3.23 -8.30 4.01
CA LEU A 107 2.22 -9.12 4.69
C LEU A 107 2.55 -9.27 6.17
N ALA A 108 3.82 -9.43 6.51
CA ALA A 108 4.23 -9.53 7.90
C ALA A 108 3.92 -8.24 8.66
N LYS A 109 4.20 -7.09 8.06
CA LYS A 109 3.93 -5.82 8.71
C LYS A 109 2.44 -5.55 8.85
N LEU A 110 1.64 -5.96 7.88
CA LEU A 110 0.19 -5.80 7.96
C LEU A 110 -0.43 -6.71 9.01
N ALA A 111 0.16 -7.86 9.25
CA ALA A 111 -0.33 -8.78 10.26
C ALA A 111 -0.01 -8.30 11.68
N ASN A 112 1.04 -7.52 11.86
CA ASN A 112 1.42 -7.00 13.17
C ASN A 112 0.65 -5.74 13.48
N LYS A 113 0.17 -5.61 14.70
CA LYS A 113 -0.58 -4.42 15.10
C LYS A 113 0.22 -3.46 15.92
#